data_a37cb11ddb11cfb84314486e8cc7885e
#
_entry.id   a37cb11ddb11cfb84314486e8cc7885e
#
_cell.length_a   1.000
_cell.length_b   1.000
_cell.length_c   1.000
_cell.angle_alpha   90.00
_cell.angle_beta   90.00
_cell.angle_gamma   90.00
#
_symmetry.space_group_name_H-M   'P 1'
#
loop_
_entity.id
_entity.type
_entity.pdbx_description
1 polymer ?
#
loop_
_entity_poly.entity_id
_entity_poly.type
_entity_poly.pdbx_seq_one_letter_code
_entity_poly.pdbx_strand_id
1 'polypeptide(L)'
;METITLNNGIKMPILGYGVYMVDPSVTERCVLDAIRVGYRSLDTAQYYENEAMVASAVRKSGIPRDEFFITSKLCQSRPSYGQAKENVKGSLRRMRLDYLDLMLIHWPMGNDSDIWQAFEDLVKEGYLRSIGVSNFYPKTYEALVKNATIIPAVNQIETPVFYQQRPMIRLMVEHGTAVESWGPLAEGMNGIFTHPVLTEVGSAHGKTAAQVALRFLIQQGIIVIPKSVHKERMIQNMDVFDFSLSEDEMAAVRTLDTGHNLEGWPSDALKYNPKEL
;
A
#
# COMPACT_ATOMS: atom_id res chain seq x y z
N MET A 1 -12.56 7.93 9.72
CA MET A 1 -11.52 6.92 9.36
C MET A 1 -10.27 7.25 10.15
N GLU A 2 -9.63 6.25 10.74
CA GLU A 2 -8.36 6.41 11.45
C GLU A 2 -7.23 6.77 10.46
N THR A 3 -6.23 7.52 10.95
CA THR A 3 -5.08 7.93 10.14
C THR A 3 -3.78 7.64 10.88
N ILE A 4 -2.72 7.38 10.14
CA ILE A 4 -1.34 7.36 10.63
C ILE A 4 -0.65 8.67 10.23
N THR A 5 0.20 9.20 11.10
CA THR A 5 1.02 10.36 10.77
C THR A 5 2.36 9.88 10.24
N LEU A 6 2.66 10.19 8.99
CA LEU A 6 3.93 9.86 8.33
C LEU A 6 5.08 10.70 8.92
N ASN A 7 6.32 10.29 8.68
CA ASN A 7 7.53 10.95 9.21
C ASN A 7 7.69 12.42 8.77
N ASN A 8 6.99 12.84 7.73
CA ASN A 8 6.94 14.23 7.25
C ASN A 8 5.72 15.01 7.78
N GLY A 9 4.96 14.46 8.73
CA GLY A 9 3.80 15.09 9.36
C GLY A 9 2.49 14.98 8.59
N ILE A 10 2.49 14.39 7.40
CA ILE A 10 1.27 14.19 6.60
C ILE A 10 0.46 13.04 7.18
N LYS A 11 -0.87 13.22 7.27
CA LYS A 11 -1.80 12.18 7.71
C LYS A 11 -2.22 11.33 6.53
N MET A 12 -2.04 10.01 6.63
CA MET A 12 -2.47 9.02 5.66
C MET A 12 -3.57 8.14 6.27
N PRO A 13 -4.71 7.90 5.59
CA PRO A 13 -5.69 6.93 6.06
C PRO A 13 -5.06 5.55 6.26
N ILE A 14 -5.33 4.91 7.41
CA ILE A 14 -4.77 3.58 7.72
C ILE A 14 -5.40 2.46 6.89
N LEU A 15 -6.56 2.72 6.28
CA LEU A 15 -7.22 1.83 5.34
C LEU A 15 -7.39 2.55 4.00
N GLY A 16 -6.81 1.98 2.94
CA GLY A 16 -6.94 2.43 1.56
C GLY A 16 -7.63 1.39 0.67
N TYR A 17 -7.84 1.76 -0.57
CA TYR A 17 -8.38 0.90 -1.62
C TYR A 17 -7.34 0.66 -2.71
N GLY A 18 -6.89 -0.60 -2.84
CA GLY A 18 -5.96 -1.03 -3.88
C GLY A 18 -6.67 -1.35 -5.20
N VAL A 19 -6.03 -1.05 -6.33
CA VAL A 19 -6.58 -1.34 -7.67
C VAL A 19 -5.71 -2.29 -8.51
N TYR A 20 -4.76 -2.98 -7.90
CA TYR A 20 -4.01 -4.02 -8.60
C TYR A 20 -4.96 -5.12 -9.12
N MET A 21 -4.76 -5.59 -10.34
CA MET A 21 -5.62 -6.57 -11.02
C MET A 21 -7.11 -6.17 -11.08
N VAL A 22 -7.42 -4.89 -11.05
CA VAL A 22 -8.74 -4.38 -11.44
C VAL A 22 -8.67 -4.02 -12.92
N ASP A 23 -9.49 -4.68 -13.73
CA ASP A 23 -9.53 -4.43 -15.18
C ASP A 23 -9.77 -2.93 -15.46
N PRO A 24 -8.99 -2.30 -16.35
CA PRO A 24 -9.14 -0.88 -16.67
C PRO A 24 -10.57 -0.47 -17.05
N SER A 25 -11.32 -1.35 -17.73
CA SER A 25 -12.70 -1.08 -18.15
C SER A 25 -13.70 -0.91 -17.01
N VAL A 26 -13.40 -1.46 -15.82
CA VAL A 26 -14.26 -1.37 -14.63
C VAL A 26 -13.63 -0.57 -13.49
N THR A 27 -12.36 -0.16 -13.62
CA THR A 27 -11.62 0.51 -12.53
C THR A 27 -12.33 1.79 -12.08
N GLU A 28 -12.77 2.66 -13.01
CA GLU A 28 -13.46 3.89 -12.64
C GLU A 28 -14.71 3.62 -11.81
N ARG A 29 -15.53 2.65 -12.21
CA ARG A 29 -16.72 2.24 -11.45
C ARG A 29 -16.34 1.74 -10.05
N CYS A 30 -15.35 0.85 -9.96
CA CYS A 30 -14.92 0.28 -8.69
C CYS A 30 -14.40 1.35 -7.72
N VAL A 31 -13.61 2.31 -8.23
CA VAL A 31 -13.10 3.42 -7.42
C VAL A 31 -14.24 4.36 -6.98
N LEU A 32 -15.22 4.65 -7.85
CA LEU A 32 -16.41 5.42 -7.45
C LEU A 32 -17.22 4.70 -6.37
N ASP A 33 -17.37 3.38 -6.46
CA ASP A 33 -18.05 2.60 -5.43
C ASP A 33 -17.26 2.63 -4.10
N ALA A 34 -15.94 2.50 -4.14
CA ALA A 34 -15.09 2.64 -2.96
C ALA A 34 -15.20 4.04 -2.33
N ILE A 35 -15.17 5.10 -3.14
CA ILE A 35 -15.36 6.50 -2.66
C ILE A 35 -16.72 6.68 -1.98
N ARG A 36 -17.80 6.14 -2.57
CA ARG A 36 -19.16 6.19 -1.99
C ARG A 36 -19.27 5.43 -0.68
N VAL A 37 -18.52 4.34 -0.52
CA VAL A 37 -18.43 3.58 0.74
C VAL A 37 -17.67 4.36 1.82
N GLY A 38 -16.81 5.32 1.43
CA GLY A 38 -16.07 6.16 2.38
C GLY A 38 -14.55 6.09 2.25
N TYR A 39 -13.99 5.33 1.31
CA TYR A 39 -12.55 5.32 1.07
C TYR A 39 -12.05 6.69 0.62
N ARG A 40 -10.90 7.10 1.17
CA ARG A 40 -10.21 8.36 0.84
C ARG A 40 -8.75 8.13 0.48
N SER A 41 -8.18 6.95 0.71
CA SER A 41 -6.86 6.53 0.23
C SER A 41 -7.03 5.58 -0.95
N LEU A 42 -6.36 5.87 -2.08
CA LEU A 42 -6.44 5.12 -3.32
C LEU A 42 -5.03 4.76 -3.78
N ASP A 43 -4.74 3.47 -3.91
CA ASP A 43 -3.44 2.97 -4.32
C ASP A 43 -3.49 2.39 -5.74
N THR A 44 -2.72 3.00 -6.64
CA THR A 44 -2.50 2.55 -8.02
C THR A 44 -1.01 2.44 -8.34
N ALA A 45 -0.65 2.19 -9.57
CA ALA A 45 0.71 2.17 -10.09
C ALA A 45 0.73 2.41 -11.60
N GLN A 46 1.86 2.87 -12.12
CA GLN A 46 2.08 2.95 -13.57
C GLN A 46 1.90 1.58 -14.25
N TYR A 47 2.36 0.52 -13.58
CA TYR A 47 2.26 -0.87 -14.05
C TYR A 47 0.82 -1.37 -14.22
N TYR A 48 -0.13 -0.82 -13.45
CA TYR A 48 -1.53 -1.28 -13.48
C TYR A 48 -2.33 -0.72 -14.66
N GLU A 49 -1.76 0.27 -15.37
CA GLU A 49 -2.37 0.91 -16.55
C GLU A 49 -3.75 1.54 -16.29
N ASN A 50 -4.06 1.81 -15.01
CA ASN A 50 -5.36 2.32 -14.59
C ASN A 50 -5.31 3.66 -13.83
N GLU A 51 -4.16 4.35 -13.79
CA GLU A 51 -4.00 5.65 -13.12
C GLU A 51 -5.04 6.69 -13.59
N ALA A 52 -5.28 6.78 -14.90
CA ALA A 52 -6.23 7.74 -15.48
C ALA A 52 -7.67 7.49 -15.01
N MET A 53 -8.07 6.21 -14.85
CA MET A 53 -9.39 5.79 -14.39
C MET A 53 -9.59 6.11 -12.91
N VAL A 54 -8.56 5.89 -12.08
CA VAL A 54 -8.57 6.28 -10.66
C VAL A 54 -8.80 7.78 -10.51
N ALA A 55 -8.02 8.59 -11.21
CA ALA A 55 -8.16 10.05 -11.14
C ALA A 55 -9.48 10.55 -11.78
N SER A 56 -9.99 9.86 -12.80
CA SER A 56 -11.31 10.14 -13.36
C SER A 56 -12.42 9.92 -12.32
N ALA A 57 -12.37 8.82 -11.57
CA ALA A 57 -13.31 8.53 -10.50
C ALA A 57 -13.27 9.61 -9.40
N VAL A 58 -12.06 10.04 -8.99
CA VAL A 58 -11.90 11.12 -8.02
C VAL A 58 -12.60 12.40 -8.50
N ARG A 59 -12.35 12.84 -9.73
CA ARG A 59 -13.04 14.02 -10.29
C ARG A 59 -14.56 13.85 -10.35
N LYS A 60 -15.05 12.67 -10.80
CA LYS A 60 -16.48 12.37 -10.92
C LYS A 60 -17.19 12.24 -9.58
N SER A 61 -16.45 12.01 -8.49
CA SER A 61 -17.02 11.93 -7.15
C SER A 61 -17.59 13.25 -6.66
N GLY A 62 -17.11 14.38 -7.21
CA GLY A 62 -17.45 15.74 -6.76
C GLY A 62 -16.84 16.11 -5.40
N ILE A 63 -16.04 15.24 -4.81
CA ILE A 63 -15.33 15.49 -3.54
C ILE A 63 -14.02 16.23 -3.86
N PRO A 64 -13.62 17.25 -3.07
CA PRO A 64 -12.37 17.97 -3.28
C PRO A 64 -11.14 17.06 -3.31
N ARG A 65 -10.14 17.40 -4.17
CA ARG A 65 -8.92 16.60 -4.35
C ARG A 65 -8.12 16.40 -3.06
N ASP A 66 -8.10 17.39 -2.21
CA ASP A 66 -7.38 17.42 -0.93
C ASP A 66 -8.01 16.53 0.16
N GLU A 67 -9.23 16.07 -0.05
CA GLU A 67 -9.88 15.03 0.76
C GLU A 67 -9.33 13.61 0.45
N PHE A 68 -8.55 13.45 -0.61
CA PHE A 68 -8.00 12.16 -1.03
C PHE A 68 -6.50 12.08 -0.78
N PHE A 69 -6.05 10.88 -0.43
CA PHE A 69 -4.67 10.46 -0.43
C PHE A 69 -4.45 9.50 -1.61
N ILE A 70 -3.73 9.95 -2.64
CA ILE A 70 -3.52 9.18 -3.88
C ILE A 70 -2.07 8.73 -3.96
N THR A 71 -1.88 7.41 -4.02
CA THR A 71 -0.57 6.75 -4.20
C THR A 71 -0.43 6.23 -5.61
N SER A 72 0.72 6.47 -6.23
CA SER A 72 1.15 5.73 -7.44
C SER A 72 2.58 5.22 -7.28
N LYS A 73 3.04 4.38 -8.22
CA LYS A 73 4.34 3.71 -8.14
C LYS A 73 5.06 3.82 -9.48
N LEU A 74 6.34 4.19 -9.44
CA LEU A 74 7.21 4.21 -10.61
C LEU A 74 7.68 2.79 -10.92
N CYS A 75 7.45 2.33 -12.15
CA CYS A 75 7.73 0.94 -12.55
C CYS A 75 8.72 0.80 -13.72
N GLN A 76 9.24 1.89 -14.27
CA GLN A 76 10.23 1.80 -15.36
C GLN A 76 11.51 1.19 -14.85
N SER A 77 12.05 0.22 -15.60
CA SER A 77 13.32 -0.42 -15.28
C SER A 77 14.49 0.58 -15.42
N ARG A 78 15.27 0.75 -14.33
CA ARG A 78 16.50 1.55 -14.27
C ARG A 78 16.42 2.92 -14.95
N PRO A 79 15.42 3.77 -14.65
CA PRO A 79 15.39 5.10 -15.23
C PRO A 79 16.54 5.95 -14.69
N SER A 80 17.15 6.76 -15.53
CA SER A 80 18.05 7.80 -15.05
C SER A 80 17.29 8.83 -14.21
N TYR A 81 18.01 9.68 -13.46
CA TYR A 81 17.41 10.79 -12.71
C TYR A 81 16.38 11.60 -13.53
N GLY A 82 16.78 12.02 -14.76
CA GLY A 82 15.89 12.80 -15.63
C GLY A 82 14.68 12.01 -16.12
N GLN A 83 14.87 10.73 -16.42
CA GLN A 83 13.76 9.85 -16.81
C GLN A 83 12.79 9.60 -15.64
N ALA A 84 13.29 9.43 -14.42
CA ALA A 84 12.47 9.26 -13.24
C ALA A 84 11.57 10.49 -13.02
N LYS A 85 12.13 11.70 -13.10
CA LYS A 85 11.36 12.96 -13.03
C LYS A 85 10.28 13.03 -14.11
N GLU A 86 10.63 12.74 -15.35
CA GLU A 86 9.69 12.80 -16.48
C GLU A 86 8.58 11.75 -16.36
N ASN A 87 8.91 10.54 -15.87
CA ASN A 87 7.91 9.49 -15.62
C ASN A 87 6.89 9.88 -14.56
N VAL A 88 7.33 10.48 -13.44
CA VAL A 88 6.40 10.98 -12.42
C VAL A 88 5.50 12.09 -13.00
N LYS A 89 6.08 13.05 -13.71
CA LYS A 89 5.31 14.10 -14.39
C LYS A 89 4.37 13.51 -15.46
N GLY A 90 4.76 12.39 -16.08
CA GLY A 90 3.92 11.60 -16.98
C GLY A 90 2.68 11.03 -16.28
N SER A 91 2.83 10.46 -15.07
CA SER A 91 1.70 10.01 -14.24
C SER A 91 0.75 11.18 -13.94
N LEU A 92 1.29 12.31 -13.48
CA LEU A 92 0.47 13.50 -13.19
C LEU A 92 -0.33 13.97 -14.41
N ARG A 93 0.30 14.00 -15.61
CA ARG A 93 -0.40 14.33 -16.85
C ARG A 93 -1.52 13.34 -17.20
N ARG A 94 -1.25 12.01 -17.10
CA ARG A 94 -2.26 10.96 -17.33
C ARG A 94 -3.43 11.08 -16.38
N MET A 95 -3.14 11.36 -15.12
CA MET A 95 -4.14 11.53 -14.08
C MET A 95 -4.81 12.90 -14.10
N ARG A 96 -4.24 13.89 -14.77
CA ARG A 96 -4.65 15.30 -14.75
C ARG A 96 -4.68 15.84 -13.33
N LEU A 97 -3.58 15.60 -12.59
CA LEU A 97 -3.37 16.04 -11.22
C LEU A 97 -2.16 16.97 -11.16
N ASP A 98 -2.19 17.93 -10.23
CA ASP A 98 -1.08 18.83 -9.97
C ASP A 98 -0.04 18.18 -9.05
N TYR A 99 -0.47 17.26 -8.18
CA TYR A 99 0.39 16.55 -7.25
C TYR A 99 -0.12 15.13 -6.94
N LEU A 100 0.79 14.27 -6.46
CA LEU A 100 0.47 13.01 -5.78
C LEU A 100 0.75 13.13 -4.27
N ASP A 101 -0.04 12.44 -3.45
CA ASP A 101 0.18 12.41 -2.01
C ASP A 101 1.35 11.49 -1.66
N LEU A 102 1.53 10.39 -2.39
CA LEU A 102 2.64 9.46 -2.23
C LEU A 102 3.07 8.90 -3.59
N MET A 103 4.39 8.89 -3.81
CA MET A 103 5.00 8.19 -4.95
C MET A 103 5.99 7.16 -4.42
N LEU A 104 5.86 5.91 -4.87
CA LEU A 104 6.73 4.81 -4.48
C LEU A 104 7.66 4.40 -5.63
N ILE A 105 8.90 4.00 -5.29
CA ILE A 105 9.66 3.10 -6.15
C ILE A 105 9.01 1.73 -6.01
N HIS A 106 8.47 1.16 -7.10
CA HIS A 106 7.59 -0.02 -7.05
C HIS A 106 8.33 -1.29 -6.56
N TRP A 107 9.61 -1.42 -6.90
CA TRP A 107 10.56 -2.45 -6.46
C TRP A 107 11.99 -1.94 -6.64
N PRO A 108 12.98 -2.54 -5.99
CA PRO A 108 14.37 -2.17 -6.19
C PRO A 108 14.80 -2.34 -7.65
N MET A 109 15.39 -1.30 -8.24
CA MET A 109 15.78 -1.25 -9.66
C MET A 109 17.30 -1.29 -9.89
N GLY A 110 18.08 -1.20 -8.79
CA GLY A 110 19.54 -1.25 -8.83
C GLY A 110 20.22 0.10 -9.09
N ASN A 111 19.47 1.16 -9.41
CA ASN A 111 19.90 2.55 -9.46
C ASN A 111 18.99 3.44 -8.60
N ASP A 112 18.55 2.90 -7.48
CA ASP A 112 17.52 3.47 -6.62
C ASP A 112 17.90 4.84 -6.05
N SER A 113 19.21 5.11 -5.88
CA SER A 113 19.71 6.42 -5.44
C SER A 113 19.38 7.55 -6.43
N ASP A 114 19.54 7.32 -7.74
CA ASP A 114 19.21 8.32 -8.77
C ASP A 114 17.72 8.61 -8.81
N ILE A 115 16.91 7.55 -8.70
CA ILE A 115 15.44 7.65 -8.64
C ILE A 115 15.04 8.40 -7.38
N TRP A 116 15.64 8.07 -6.24
CA TRP A 116 15.34 8.69 -4.97
C TRP A 116 15.65 10.19 -4.98
N GLN A 117 16.82 10.57 -5.49
CA GLN A 117 17.17 11.99 -5.67
C GLN A 117 16.14 12.73 -6.55
N ALA A 118 15.68 12.08 -7.62
CA ALA A 118 14.64 12.65 -8.48
C ALA A 118 13.32 12.86 -7.69
N PHE A 119 12.95 11.93 -6.82
CA PHE A 119 11.76 12.04 -5.97
C PHE A 119 11.93 13.15 -4.93
N GLU A 120 13.09 13.27 -4.28
CA GLU A 120 13.38 14.34 -3.32
C GLU A 120 13.25 15.73 -3.97
N ASP A 121 13.73 15.89 -5.20
CA ASP A 121 13.59 17.15 -5.91
C ASP A 121 12.15 17.43 -6.36
N LEU A 122 11.38 16.40 -6.72
CA LEU A 122 9.96 16.53 -7.04
C LEU A 122 9.12 16.90 -5.80
N VAL A 123 9.55 16.51 -4.59
CA VAL A 123 8.96 16.99 -3.33
C VAL A 123 9.21 18.49 -3.18
N LYS A 124 10.44 18.95 -3.38
CA LYS A 124 10.81 20.40 -3.32
C LYS A 124 10.06 21.22 -4.37
N GLU A 125 9.84 20.63 -5.55
CA GLU A 125 9.09 21.24 -6.66
C GLU A 125 7.56 21.24 -6.44
N GLY A 126 7.05 20.55 -5.42
CA GLY A 126 5.62 20.48 -5.07
C GLY A 126 4.80 19.47 -5.88
N TYR A 127 5.41 18.63 -6.68
CA TYR A 127 4.72 17.57 -7.43
C TYR A 127 4.40 16.34 -6.57
N LEU A 128 5.15 16.09 -5.49
CA LEU A 128 4.97 14.99 -4.56
C LEU A 128 4.87 15.53 -3.13
N ARG A 129 3.91 15.04 -2.35
CA ARG A 129 3.77 15.39 -0.94
C ARG A 129 4.60 14.46 -0.05
N SER A 130 4.64 13.17 -0.38
CA SER A 130 5.44 12.15 0.29
C SER A 130 6.08 11.24 -0.74
N ILE A 131 7.20 10.63 -0.35
CA ILE A 131 7.91 9.65 -1.16
C ILE A 131 8.21 8.41 -0.34
N GLY A 132 8.21 7.26 -1.00
CA GLY A 132 8.43 5.98 -0.35
C GLY A 132 8.93 4.92 -1.32
N VAL A 133 8.97 3.71 -0.82
CA VAL A 133 9.44 2.54 -1.56
C VAL A 133 8.45 1.40 -1.44
N SER A 134 8.57 0.40 -2.30
CA SER A 134 7.82 -0.84 -2.22
C SER A 134 8.76 -2.02 -2.44
N ASN A 135 8.56 -3.09 -1.67
CA ASN A 135 9.39 -4.31 -1.73
C ASN A 135 10.89 -4.07 -1.45
N PHE A 136 11.23 -3.04 -0.67
CA PHE A 136 12.59 -2.81 -0.19
C PHE A 136 12.78 -3.58 1.11
N TYR A 137 13.57 -4.65 1.06
CA TYR A 137 13.96 -5.47 2.21
C TYR A 137 15.25 -4.94 2.85
N PRO A 138 15.73 -5.46 4.00
CA PRO A 138 16.76 -4.80 4.80
C PRO A 138 17.96 -4.30 3.99
N LYS A 139 18.54 -5.12 3.15
CA LYS A 139 19.73 -4.75 2.37
C LYS A 139 19.51 -3.58 1.41
N THR A 140 18.40 -3.58 0.68
CA THR A 140 18.05 -2.50 -0.28
C THR A 140 17.55 -1.27 0.44
N TYR A 141 16.78 -1.45 1.50
CA TYR A 141 16.28 -0.35 2.30
C TYR A 141 17.42 0.40 2.98
N GLU A 142 18.29 -0.28 3.70
CA GLU A 142 19.45 0.33 4.39
C GLU A 142 20.42 1.01 3.40
N ALA A 143 20.65 0.39 2.23
CA ALA A 143 21.48 0.98 1.18
C ALA A 143 20.87 2.32 0.68
N LEU A 144 19.56 2.41 0.56
CA LEU A 144 18.87 3.64 0.15
C LEU A 144 18.97 4.71 1.24
N VAL A 145 18.56 4.39 2.47
CA VAL A 145 18.46 5.38 3.57
C VAL A 145 19.81 5.93 3.98
N LYS A 146 20.90 5.19 3.77
CA LYS A 146 22.27 5.64 4.06
C LYS A 146 22.65 6.95 3.36
N ASN A 147 22.09 7.19 2.16
CA ASN A 147 22.38 8.34 1.33
C ASN A 147 21.16 9.24 1.09
N ALA A 148 20.00 8.88 1.60
CA ALA A 148 18.78 9.63 1.44
C ALA A 148 18.79 10.90 2.31
N THR A 149 18.36 12.03 1.74
CA THR A 149 18.11 13.27 2.50
C THR A 149 16.71 13.24 3.13
N ILE A 150 15.76 12.64 2.44
CA ILE A 150 14.40 12.39 2.93
C ILE A 150 14.27 10.89 3.18
N ILE A 151 13.98 10.49 4.41
CA ILE A 151 13.72 9.08 4.74
C ILE A 151 12.39 8.65 4.11
N PRO A 152 12.30 7.43 3.54
CA PRO A 152 11.03 6.94 2.99
C PRO A 152 9.89 7.09 3.99
N ALA A 153 8.81 7.74 3.57
CA ALA A 153 7.64 7.91 4.43
C ALA A 153 6.87 6.58 4.60
N VAL A 154 6.89 5.74 3.56
CA VAL A 154 6.23 4.44 3.51
C VAL A 154 7.13 3.42 2.85
N ASN A 155 7.13 2.19 3.36
CA ASN A 155 7.56 1.01 2.62
C ASN A 155 6.36 0.05 2.48
N GLN A 156 5.90 -0.14 1.24
CA GLN A 156 4.80 -1.04 0.93
C GLN A 156 5.33 -2.44 0.66
N ILE A 157 5.02 -3.39 1.55
CA ILE A 157 5.53 -4.76 1.50
C ILE A 157 4.40 -5.78 1.64
N GLU A 158 4.66 -7.02 1.21
CA GLU A 158 3.78 -8.13 1.54
C GLU A 158 3.79 -8.38 3.03
N THR A 159 2.63 -8.22 3.69
CA THR A 159 2.52 -8.55 5.11
C THR A 159 1.10 -8.93 5.52
N PRO A 160 0.53 -10.04 4.94
CA PRO A 160 -0.71 -10.64 5.44
C PRO A 160 -0.48 -11.36 6.77
N VAL A 161 -1.56 -11.83 7.39
CA VAL A 161 -1.49 -12.59 8.65
C VAL A 161 -0.63 -13.86 8.56
N PHE A 162 -0.43 -14.41 7.36
CA PHE A 162 0.40 -15.60 7.13
C PHE A 162 1.88 -15.30 6.89
N TYR A 163 2.24 -14.03 6.68
CA TYR A 163 3.62 -13.57 6.50
C TYR A 163 3.81 -12.20 7.16
N GLN A 164 4.00 -12.21 8.48
CA GLN A 164 3.90 -11.00 9.31
C GLN A 164 5.14 -10.11 9.33
N GLN A 165 6.26 -10.58 8.84
CA GLN A 165 7.51 -9.83 8.66
C GLN A 165 7.92 -8.93 9.85
N ARG A 166 7.73 -9.38 11.07
CA ARG A 166 7.99 -8.59 12.30
C ARG A 166 9.38 -7.95 12.38
N PRO A 167 10.49 -8.66 11.95
CA PRO A 167 11.80 -8.01 11.92
C PRO A 167 11.86 -6.83 10.96
N MET A 168 11.21 -6.95 9.79
CA MET A 168 11.16 -5.88 8.79
C MET A 168 10.34 -4.69 9.29
N ILE A 169 9.20 -4.96 9.93
CA ILE A 169 8.36 -3.91 10.53
C ILE A 169 9.15 -3.13 11.59
N ARG A 170 9.91 -3.83 12.47
CA ARG A 170 10.76 -3.16 13.46
C ARG A 170 11.80 -2.24 12.81
N LEU A 171 12.50 -2.73 11.80
CA LEU A 171 13.47 -1.93 11.05
C LEU A 171 12.82 -0.65 10.48
N MET A 172 11.61 -0.76 9.91
CA MET A 172 10.89 0.41 9.38
C MET A 172 10.55 1.41 10.50
N VAL A 173 10.02 0.92 11.61
CA VAL A 173 9.66 1.76 12.77
C VAL A 173 10.88 2.50 13.32
N GLU A 174 12.04 1.83 13.43
CA GLU A 174 13.30 2.43 13.89
C GLU A 174 13.75 3.60 13.00
N HIS A 175 13.44 3.56 11.72
CA HIS A 175 13.72 4.65 10.78
C HIS A 175 12.57 5.66 10.63
N GLY A 176 11.45 5.47 11.33
CA GLY A 176 10.26 6.30 11.20
C GLY A 176 9.52 6.12 9.88
N THR A 177 9.71 4.98 9.20
CA THR A 177 9.01 4.63 7.96
C THR A 177 7.75 3.84 8.30
N ALA A 178 6.60 4.28 7.81
CA ALA A 178 5.35 3.55 7.95
C ALA A 178 5.35 2.29 7.06
N VAL A 179 4.71 1.23 7.54
CA VAL A 179 4.53 -0.01 6.76
C VAL A 179 3.14 -0.01 6.15
N GLU A 180 3.07 -0.28 4.85
CA GLU A 180 1.82 -0.51 4.13
C GLU A 180 1.79 -1.94 3.60
N SER A 181 0.71 -2.66 3.88
CA SER A 181 0.51 -4.06 3.48
C SER A 181 -0.15 -4.13 2.10
N TRP A 182 0.61 -4.58 1.08
CA TRP A 182 -0.05 -5.11 -0.11
C TRP A 182 -0.45 -6.56 0.13
N GLY A 183 -1.51 -7.01 -0.54
CA GLY A 183 -2.07 -8.35 -0.31
C GLY A 183 -2.54 -8.61 1.13
N PRO A 184 -3.16 -7.65 1.87
CA PRO A 184 -3.49 -7.83 3.29
C PRO A 184 -4.48 -8.98 3.54
N LEU A 185 -5.22 -9.39 2.51
CA LEU A 185 -6.10 -10.55 2.49
C LEU A 185 -5.50 -11.75 1.74
N ALA A 186 -4.15 -11.84 1.70
CA ALA A 186 -3.40 -12.96 1.12
C ALA A 186 -3.87 -13.32 -0.31
N GLU A 187 -4.33 -12.33 -1.10
CA GLU A 187 -4.92 -12.52 -2.44
C GLU A 187 -6.02 -13.60 -2.51
N GLY A 188 -6.63 -13.92 -1.37
CA GLY A 188 -7.63 -14.98 -1.23
C GLY A 188 -7.04 -16.38 -1.05
N MET A 189 -5.72 -16.50 -0.98
CA MET A 189 -5.01 -17.77 -0.81
C MET A 189 -5.00 -18.26 0.66
N ASN A 190 -4.49 -19.47 0.87
CA ASN A 190 -4.27 -20.07 2.19
C ASN A 190 -5.54 -20.17 3.06
N GLY A 191 -6.71 -20.15 2.43
CA GLY A 191 -7.99 -20.24 3.14
C GLY A 191 -8.30 -19.04 4.03
N ILE A 192 -7.75 -17.86 3.73
CA ILE A 192 -7.85 -16.63 4.57
C ILE A 192 -9.28 -16.33 5.01
N PHE A 193 -10.28 -16.59 4.16
CA PHE A 193 -11.69 -16.28 4.44
C PHE A 193 -12.41 -17.33 5.31
N THR A 194 -11.79 -18.49 5.52
CA THR A 194 -12.38 -19.64 6.23
C THR A 194 -11.41 -20.26 7.25
N HIS A 195 -10.27 -19.60 7.49
CA HIS A 195 -9.26 -20.10 8.43
C HIS A 195 -9.86 -20.22 9.85
N PRO A 196 -9.76 -21.39 10.53
CA PRO A 196 -10.44 -21.63 11.80
C PRO A 196 -10.18 -20.55 12.86
N VAL A 197 -8.92 -20.17 13.08
CA VAL A 197 -8.54 -19.12 14.06
C VAL A 197 -9.19 -17.79 13.72
N LEU A 198 -9.13 -17.33 12.44
CA LEU A 198 -9.72 -16.05 12.04
C LEU A 198 -11.25 -16.08 12.14
N THR A 199 -11.87 -17.23 11.84
CA THR A 199 -13.32 -17.40 11.92
C THR A 199 -13.79 -17.44 13.38
N GLU A 200 -13.06 -18.12 14.27
CA GLU A 200 -13.37 -18.17 15.70
C GLU A 200 -13.30 -16.78 16.32
N VAL A 201 -12.18 -16.06 16.12
CA VAL A 201 -12.01 -14.69 16.60
C VAL A 201 -13.11 -13.78 16.00
N GLY A 202 -13.38 -13.88 14.70
CA GLY A 202 -14.43 -13.09 14.06
C GLY A 202 -15.81 -13.33 14.65
N SER A 203 -16.14 -14.59 14.95
CA SER A 203 -17.44 -14.96 15.54
C SER A 203 -17.67 -14.30 16.89
N ALA A 204 -16.64 -14.11 17.71
CA ALA A 204 -16.73 -13.43 19.00
C ALA A 204 -17.11 -11.95 18.87
N HIS A 205 -16.80 -11.33 17.73
CA HIS A 205 -17.08 -9.91 17.42
C HIS A 205 -18.21 -9.72 16.41
N GLY A 206 -18.85 -10.78 15.91
CA GLY A 206 -19.80 -10.69 14.80
C GLY A 206 -19.17 -10.23 13.48
N LYS A 207 -17.89 -10.52 13.29
CA LYS A 207 -17.07 -10.14 12.13
C LYS A 207 -16.61 -11.34 11.32
N THR A 208 -16.22 -11.11 10.08
CA THR A 208 -15.66 -12.14 9.20
C THR A 208 -14.16 -12.32 9.41
N ALA A 209 -13.61 -13.44 8.96
CA ALA A 209 -12.18 -13.69 8.94
C ALA A 209 -11.38 -12.58 8.22
N ALA A 210 -11.93 -12.03 7.13
CA ALA A 210 -11.32 -10.91 6.41
C ALA A 210 -11.23 -9.65 7.29
N GLN A 211 -12.27 -9.31 8.01
CA GLN A 211 -12.28 -8.15 8.94
C GLN A 211 -11.28 -8.35 10.09
N VAL A 212 -11.19 -9.56 10.63
CA VAL A 212 -10.18 -9.91 11.65
C VAL A 212 -8.76 -9.72 11.10
N ALA A 213 -8.48 -10.23 9.90
CA ALA A 213 -7.17 -10.09 9.28
C ALA A 213 -6.78 -8.61 9.07
N LEU A 214 -7.71 -7.79 8.56
CA LEU A 214 -7.48 -6.35 8.40
C LEU A 214 -7.29 -5.65 9.76
N ARG A 215 -8.14 -5.94 10.76
CA ARG A 215 -8.04 -5.34 12.09
C ARG A 215 -6.74 -5.70 12.79
N PHE A 216 -6.29 -6.93 12.65
CA PHE A 216 -5.00 -7.38 13.18
C PHE A 216 -3.83 -6.54 12.67
N LEU A 217 -3.82 -6.21 11.38
CA LEU A 217 -2.78 -5.36 10.78
C LEU A 217 -2.92 -3.91 11.24
N ILE A 218 -4.13 -3.37 11.20
CA ILE A 218 -4.44 -1.99 11.62
C ILE A 218 -4.04 -1.74 13.07
N GLN A 219 -4.31 -2.67 13.99
CA GLN A 219 -3.94 -2.51 15.40
C GLN A 219 -2.43 -2.49 15.64
N GLN A 220 -1.64 -2.96 14.70
CA GLN A 220 -0.18 -2.85 14.73
C GLN A 220 0.35 -1.58 14.05
N GLY A 221 -0.53 -0.66 13.63
CA GLY A 221 -0.17 0.55 12.91
C GLY A 221 0.23 0.30 11.45
N ILE A 222 -0.16 -0.86 10.87
CA ILE A 222 0.11 -1.20 9.48
C ILE A 222 -1.03 -0.67 8.62
N ILE A 223 -0.70 0.11 7.59
CA ILE A 223 -1.64 0.59 6.59
C ILE A 223 -2.06 -0.59 5.71
N VAL A 224 -3.34 -0.72 5.41
CA VAL A 224 -3.86 -1.83 4.60
C VAL A 224 -4.59 -1.32 3.36
N ILE A 225 -4.38 -1.98 2.22
CA ILE A 225 -4.99 -1.62 0.93
C ILE A 225 -5.72 -2.81 0.28
N PRO A 226 -6.76 -3.35 0.94
CA PRO A 226 -7.51 -4.45 0.35
C PRO A 226 -8.15 -4.04 -0.97
N LYS A 227 -8.16 -4.97 -1.94
CA LYS A 227 -8.79 -4.81 -3.25
C LYS A 227 -10.10 -5.60 -3.31
N SER A 228 -11.11 -5.01 -3.90
CA SER A 228 -12.33 -5.74 -4.31
C SER A 228 -12.99 -5.05 -5.51
N VAL A 229 -13.66 -5.82 -6.37
CA VAL A 229 -14.54 -5.31 -7.44
C VAL A 229 -16.01 -5.37 -7.05
N HIS A 230 -16.32 -5.87 -5.85
CA HIS A 230 -17.65 -6.03 -5.28
C HIS A 230 -17.88 -5.00 -4.17
N LYS A 231 -18.90 -4.17 -4.32
CA LYS A 231 -19.21 -3.10 -3.37
C LYS A 231 -19.50 -3.61 -1.95
N GLU A 232 -20.16 -4.74 -1.85
CA GLU A 232 -20.48 -5.37 -0.57
C GLU A 232 -19.22 -5.73 0.24
N ARG A 233 -18.18 -6.22 -0.45
CA ARG A 233 -16.88 -6.51 0.16
C ARG A 233 -16.12 -5.23 0.52
N MET A 234 -16.27 -4.15 -0.27
CA MET A 234 -15.70 -2.84 0.08
C MET A 234 -16.32 -2.31 1.37
N ILE A 235 -17.65 -2.43 1.54
CA ILE A 235 -18.37 -2.07 2.78
C ILE A 235 -17.84 -2.91 3.95
N GLN A 236 -17.75 -4.23 3.77
CA GLN A 236 -17.25 -5.14 4.79
C GLN A 236 -15.81 -4.84 5.21
N ASN A 237 -14.91 -4.58 4.24
CA ASN A 237 -13.52 -4.21 4.53
C ASN A 237 -13.41 -2.86 5.26
N MET A 238 -14.35 -1.94 5.06
CA MET A 238 -14.40 -0.65 5.76
C MET A 238 -14.91 -0.78 7.19
N ASP A 239 -15.72 -1.80 7.47
CA ASP A 239 -16.36 -2.04 8.77
C ASP A 239 -15.40 -2.80 9.73
N VAL A 240 -14.27 -2.14 10.05
CA VAL A 240 -13.18 -2.70 10.89
C VAL A 240 -12.77 -1.80 12.04
N PHE A 241 -13.47 -0.67 12.25
CA PHE A 241 -13.11 0.34 13.24
C PHE A 241 -14.00 0.32 14.49
N ASP A 242 -15.04 -0.49 14.52
CA ASP A 242 -16.03 -0.58 15.60
C ASP A 242 -15.73 -1.71 16.62
N PHE A 243 -14.64 -2.45 16.42
CA PHE A 243 -14.17 -3.50 17.33
C PHE A 243 -12.63 -3.48 17.46
N SER A 244 -12.13 -4.17 18.47
CA SER A 244 -10.69 -4.38 18.65
C SER A 244 -10.42 -5.80 19.11
N LEU A 245 -9.30 -6.36 18.66
CA LEU A 245 -8.81 -7.66 19.09
C LEU A 245 -8.12 -7.51 20.46
N SER A 246 -8.43 -8.40 21.39
CA SER A 246 -7.72 -8.54 22.66
C SER A 246 -6.28 -9.05 22.45
N GLU A 247 -5.44 -8.96 23.48
CA GLU A 247 -4.06 -9.48 23.40
C GLU A 247 -4.02 -11.00 23.13
N ASP A 248 -4.97 -11.76 23.69
CA ASP A 248 -5.09 -13.20 23.44
C ASP A 248 -5.48 -13.49 21.99
N GLU A 249 -6.41 -12.74 21.43
CA GLU A 249 -6.82 -12.84 20.02
C GLU A 249 -5.68 -12.42 19.09
N MET A 250 -4.99 -11.32 19.42
CA MET A 250 -3.78 -10.91 18.68
C MET A 250 -2.71 -12.00 18.74
N ALA A 251 -2.50 -12.64 19.90
CA ALA A 251 -1.56 -13.75 20.05
C ALA A 251 -1.99 -14.96 19.20
N ALA A 252 -3.28 -15.30 19.19
CA ALA A 252 -3.81 -16.38 18.35
C ALA A 252 -3.57 -16.12 16.86
N VAL A 253 -3.84 -14.90 16.36
CA VAL A 253 -3.58 -14.54 14.97
C VAL A 253 -2.06 -14.52 14.68
N ARG A 254 -1.22 -14.12 15.63
CA ARG A 254 0.25 -14.18 15.46
C ARG A 254 0.77 -15.60 15.19
N THR A 255 0.09 -16.64 15.65
CA THR A 255 0.49 -18.04 15.37
C THR A 255 0.35 -18.45 13.90
N LEU A 256 -0.35 -17.66 13.11
CA LEU A 256 -0.57 -17.95 11.68
C LEU A 256 0.64 -17.60 10.81
N ASP A 257 1.65 -16.91 11.36
CA ASP A 257 2.87 -16.54 10.64
C ASP A 257 3.64 -17.80 10.20
N THR A 258 3.73 -18.01 8.90
CA THR A 258 4.47 -19.15 8.32
C THR A 258 5.94 -18.80 8.06
N GLY A 259 6.31 -17.51 8.13
CA GLY A 259 7.61 -17.00 7.72
C GLY A 259 7.88 -17.09 6.22
N HIS A 260 6.87 -17.41 5.41
CA HIS A 260 6.98 -17.55 3.96
C HIS A 260 6.00 -16.62 3.25
N ASN A 261 6.48 -15.95 2.19
CA ASN A 261 5.64 -15.12 1.35
C ASN A 261 4.67 -15.97 0.50
N LEU A 262 3.64 -15.32 -0.03
CA LEU A 262 2.55 -15.99 -0.75
C LEU A 262 3.01 -16.68 -2.04
N GLU A 263 3.96 -16.06 -2.75
CA GLU A 263 4.37 -16.48 -4.10
C GLU A 263 5.73 -17.21 -4.10
N GLY A 264 6.27 -17.51 -2.94
CA GLY A 264 7.54 -18.24 -2.80
C GLY A 264 8.76 -17.41 -3.22
N TRP A 265 8.62 -16.08 -3.31
CA TRP A 265 9.74 -15.20 -3.65
C TRP A 265 10.72 -15.10 -2.48
N PRO A 266 12.03 -15.06 -2.76
CA PRO A 266 13.00 -14.83 -1.70
C PRO A 266 12.74 -13.49 -1.02
N SER A 267 12.73 -13.43 0.30
CA SER A 267 12.57 -12.19 1.08
C SER A 267 13.71 -11.17 0.87
N ASP A 268 14.75 -11.59 0.19
CA ASP A 268 15.89 -10.78 -0.31
C ASP A 268 15.85 -10.60 -1.82
N ALA A 269 14.71 -10.82 -2.48
CA ALA A 269 14.55 -10.77 -3.94
C ALA A 269 14.88 -9.38 -4.51
N LEU A 270 16.16 -9.10 -4.56
CA LEU A 270 16.76 -7.92 -5.17
C LEU A 270 16.65 -7.87 -6.70
N LYS A 271 16.04 -8.90 -7.31
CA LYS A 271 16.10 -9.13 -8.75
C LYS A 271 14.73 -9.35 -9.40
N TYR A 272 13.66 -9.07 -8.69
CA TYR A 272 12.35 -9.26 -9.28
C TYR A 272 12.09 -8.23 -10.38
N ASN A 273 11.94 -8.74 -11.60
CA ASN A 273 11.43 -8.00 -12.74
C ASN A 273 10.11 -8.67 -13.17
N PRO A 274 8.94 -8.07 -12.92
CA PRO A 274 7.67 -8.68 -13.27
C PRO A 274 7.48 -8.92 -14.77
N LYS A 275 8.38 -8.38 -15.62
CA LYS A 275 8.38 -8.62 -17.08
C LYS A 275 9.21 -9.84 -17.49
N GLU A 276 9.84 -10.52 -16.55
CA GLU A 276 10.62 -11.73 -16.78
C GLU A 276 9.90 -13.01 -16.29
N LEU A 277 8.63 -12.87 -15.84
CA LEU A 277 7.74 -13.98 -15.49
C LEU A 277 6.75 -14.27 -16.61
#